data_8979dd6bf66be7014df07f6321c67ed0
#
_entry.id   8979dd6bf66be7014df07f6321c67ed0
#
_cell.length_a   1.000
_cell.length_b   1.000
_cell.length_c   1.000
_cell.angle_alpha   90.00
_cell.angle_beta   90.00
_cell.angle_gamma   90.00
#
_symmetry.space_group_name_H-M   'P 1'
#
loop_
_entity.id
_entity.type
_entity.pdbx_description
1 polymer ?
#
loop_
_entity_poly.entity_id
_entity_poly.type
_entity_poly.pdbx_seq_one_letter_code
_entity_poly.pdbx_strand_id
1 'polypeptide(L)'
;RFFAFQYGWSTFTIIQTAAISALAYVFAESLQSIVHLPEVLGSLSDYNIGNVFYPFKNFNVKLAAIILILLLSWINSKGLKLGAWLGTAILLLVFAGLFTIIGFGLTSHEANLHMAFSMQTTNSQPITISGMFTAMLAAFWAYQGWASVGYIGGEAKNANRNIPVGIAIGVFIVIALYLLVNTAYLSLLPISSLELINQPGNGIAAIEAVKIFWGRSGELFIAILILITTLGCNHVTIITSCRVYYAMAKEGLFFKSARQLNKHAVPENSIWIQCIWACVLVLSGTFDQLTDMIIFAIFFYY
;
A
#
# COMPACT_ATOMS: atom_id res chain seq x y z
N ARG A 1 12.99 26.55 -3.05
CA ARG A 1 11.60 26.82 -2.64
C ARG A 1 10.59 26.34 -3.66
N PHE A 2 10.78 26.58 -4.97
CA PHE A 2 9.84 26.17 -6.03
C PHE A 2 9.65 24.64 -6.07
N PHE A 3 10.72 23.85 -6.15
CA PHE A 3 10.63 22.37 -6.16
C PHE A 3 9.99 21.80 -4.88
N ALA A 4 10.28 22.37 -3.71
CA ALA A 4 9.66 21.93 -2.46
C ALA A 4 8.15 22.22 -2.46
N PHE A 5 7.72 23.36 -3.00
CA PHE A 5 6.32 23.68 -3.20
C PHE A 5 5.64 22.71 -4.16
N GLN A 6 6.25 22.47 -5.30
CA GLN A 6 5.73 21.55 -6.31
C GLN A 6 5.62 20.13 -5.78
N TYR A 7 6.66 19.63 -5.09
CA TYR A 7 6.62 18.33 -4.42
C TYR A 7 5.48 18.22 -3.40
N GLY A 8 5.32 19.22 -2.55
CA GLY A 8 4.26 19.22 -1.55
C GLY A 8 2.85 19.21 -2.15
N TRP A 9 2.61 19.96 -3.24
CA TRP A 9 1.35 19.92 -3.97
C TRP A 9 1.15 18.58 -4.70
N SER A 10 2.18 18.02 -5.32
CA SER A 10 2.11 16.69 -5.93
C SER A 10 1.84 15.61 -4.88
N THR A 11 2.41 15.76 -3.68
CA THR A 11 2.15 14.88 -2.54
C THR A 11 0.67 14.91 -2.15
N PHE A 12 0.06 16.10 -2.13
CA PHE A 12 -1.35 16.27 -1.83
C PHE A 12 -2.26 15.79 -2.97
N THR A 13 -1.99 16.20 -4.21
CA THR A 13 -2.93 15.98 -5.31
C THR A 13 -2.90 14.55 -5.84
N ILE A 14 -1.72 13.91 -5.82
CA ILE A 14 -1.52 12.60 -6.44
C ILE A 14 -0.84 11.62 -5.48
N ILE A 15 0.41 11.87 -5.02
CA ILE A 15 1.26 10.84 -4.45
C ILE A 15 0.61 10.17 -3.23
N GLN A 16 0.31 10.93 -2.18
CA GLN A 16 -0.17 10.36 -0.92
C GLN A 16 -1.69 10.14 -0.92
N THR A 17 -2.46 11.01 -1.53
CA THR A 17 -3.92 10.85 -1.59
C THR A 17 -4.36 9.74 -2.53
N ALA A 18 -3.69 9.55 -3.67
CA ALA A 18 -3.95 8.39 -4.51
C ALA A 18 -3.45 7.10 -3.84
N ALA A 19 -2.34 7.14 -3.06
CA ALA A 19 -1.89 5.99 -2.28
C ALA A 19 -2.94 5.58 -1.21
N ILE A 20 -3.53 6.55 -0.50
CA ILE A 20 -4.64 6.32 0.43
C ILE A 20 -5.81 5.66 -0.31
N SER A 21 -6.16 6.16 -1.49
CA SER A 21 -7.28 5.66 -2.30
C SER A 21 -7.01 4.24 -2.83
N ALA A 22 -5.82 4.00 -3.37
CA ALA A 22 -5.41 2.69 -3.89
C ALA A 22 -5.36 1.62 -2.79
N LEU A 23 -4.76 1.93 -1.64
CA LEU A 23 -4.72 1.02 -0.48
C LEU A 23 -6.12 0.71 0.07
N ALA A 24 -7.00 1.70 0.11
CA ALA A 24 -8.39 1.49 0.52
C ALA A 24 -9.18 0.64 -0.48
N TYR A 25 -8.86 0.77 -1.77
CA TYR A 25 -9.46 -0.05 -2.82
C TYR A 25 -9.05 -1.52 -2.68
N VAL A 26 -7.75 -1.81 -2.50
CA VAL A 26 -7.23 -3.18 -2.25
C VAL A 26 -7.84 -3.77 -0.98
N PHE A 27 -7.97 -2.97 0.09
CA PHE A 27 -8.66 -3.40 1.30
C PHE A 27 -10.10 -3.84 0.99
N ALA A 28 -10.84 -3.03 0.24
CA ALA A 28 -12.25 -3.29 -0.08
C ALA A 28 -12.43 -4.50 -1.01
N GLU A 29 -11.54 -4.70 -1.98
CA GLU A 29 -11.51 -5.90 -2.83
C GLU A 29 -11.21 -7.16 -2.02
N SER A 30 -10.21 -7.09 -1.12
CA SER A 30 -9.89 -8.21 -0.22
C SER A 30 -11.04 -8.49 0.76
N LEU A 31 -11.75 -7.47 1.21
CA LEU A 31 -12.95 -7.64 2.03
C LEU A 31 -14.06 -8.33 1.25
N GLN A 32 -14.27 -7.94 -0.01
CA GLN A 32 -15.27 -8.56 -0.89
C GLN A 32 -14.95 -10.03 -1.19
N SER A 33 -13.69 -10.43 -1.23
CA SER A 33 -13.32 -11.84 -1.40
C SER A 33 -13.70 -12.72 -0.21
N ILE A 34 -13.82 -12.14 1.00
CA ILE A 34 -14.19 -12.84 2.23
C ILE A 34 -15.71 -12.73 2.50
N VAL A 35 -16.24 -11.52 2.35
CA VAL A 35 -17.63 -11.19 2.64
C VAL A 35 -18.26 -10.61 1.39
N HIS A 36 -19.28 -11.28 0.87
CA HIS A 36 -19.98 -10.80 -0.31
C HIS A 36 -20.66 -9.46 -0.01
N LEU A 37 -20.12 -8.38 -0.59
CA LEU A 37 -20.70 -7.04 -0.46
C LEU A 37 -21.90 -6.94 -1.42
N PRO A 38 -23.09 -6.52 -0.94
CA PRO A 38 -24.26 -6.38 -1.79
C PRO A 38 -24.02 -5.36 -2.90
N GLU A 39 -24.49 -5.65 -4.10
CA GLU A 39 -24.42 -4.69 -5.20
C GLU A 39 -25.31 -3.48 -4.92
N VAL A 40 -24.71 -2.34 -4.79
CA VAL A 40 -25.39 -1.05 -4.62
C VAL A 40 -25.25 -0.28 -5.92
N LEU A 41 -26.35 0.28 -6.43
CA LEU A 41 -26.39 1.06 -7.67
C LEU A 41 -25.93 0.31 -8.94
N GLY A 42 -26.14 -1.00 -9.04
CA GLY A 42 -25.80 -1.80 -10.24
C GLY A 42 -26.42 -1.27 -11.54
N SER A 43 -27.59 -0.63 -11.47
CA SER A 43 -28.24 0.02 -12.61
C SER A 43 -27.48 1.22 -13.19
N LEU A 44 -26.53 1.79 -12.44
CA LEU A 44 -25.70 2.94 -12.85
C LEU A 44 -24.25 2.54 -13.18
N SER A 45 -23.93 1.25 -13.19
CA SER A 45 -22.57 0.73 -13.42
C SER A 45 -21.95 1.21 -14.73
N ASP A 46 -22.77 1.38 -15.78
CA ASP A 46 -22.32 1.78 -17.11
C ASP A 46 -22.23 3.31 -17.30
N TYR A 47 -22.67 4.07 -16.27
CA TYR A 47 -22.54 5.52 -16.34
C TYR A 47 -21.08 5.94 -16.32
N ASN A 48 -20.66 6.68 -17.36
CA ASN A 48 -19.29 7.13 -17.49
C ASN A 48 -19.22 8.63 -17.85
N ILE A 49 -18.11 9.24 -17.48
CA ILE A 49 -17.79 10.63 -17.80
C ILE A 49 -16.59 10.61 -18.74
N GLY A 50 -16.82 10.96 -20.01
CA GLY A 50 -15.76 11.05 -21.03
C GLY A 50 -15.11 9.71 -21.41
N ASN A 51 -15.79 8.59 -21.22
CA ASN A 51 -15.29 7.22 -21.43
C ASN A 51 -14.01 6.88 -20.65
N VAL A 52 -13.66 7.67 -19.63
CA VAL A 52 -12.47 7.47 -18.78
C VAL A 52 -12.86 7.19 -17.34
N PHE A 53 -13.88 7.88 -16.84
CA PHE A 53 -14.28 7.79 -15.43
C PHE A 53 -15.59 7.02 -15.27
N TYR A 54 -15.55 5.96 -14.48
CA TYR A 54 -16.69 5.10 -14.16
C TYR A 54 -16.98 5.15 -12.64
N PRO A 55 -17.62 6.20 -12.13
CA PRO A 55 -17.79 6.42 -10.69
C PRO A 55 -18.59 5.33 -10.00
N PHE A 56 -19.55 4.72 -10.70
CA PHE A 56 -20.46 3.72 -10.13
C PHE A 56 -20.07 2.27 -10.44
N LYS A 57 -19.02 2.04 -11.25
CA LYS A 57 -18.49 0.69 -11.49
C LYS A 57 -17.90 0.12 -10.20
N ASN A 58 -18.33 -1.08 -9.79
CA ASN A 58 -17.97 -1.72 -8.52
C ASN A 58 -18.21 -0.79 -7.31
N PHE A 59 -19.37 -0.14 -7.28
CA PHE A 59 -19.67 0.89 -6.28
C PHE A 59 -19.66 0.36 -4.85
N ASN A 60 -20.02 -0.90 -4.62
CA ASN A 60 -19.90 -1.59 -3.33
C ASN A 60 -18.46 -1.57 -2.79
N VAL A 61 -17.46 -1.87 -3.65
CA VAL A 61 -16.03 -1.81 -3.30
C VAL A 61 -15.61 -0.37 -2.99
N LYS A 62 -15.99 0.56 -3.87
CA LYS A 62 -15.70 1.99 -3.70
C LYS A 62 -16.31 2.55 -2.41
N LEU A 63 -17.53 2.15 -2.08
CA LEU A 63 -18.20 2.55 -0.85
C LEU A 63 -17.46 2.01 0.39
N ALA A 64 -17.06 0.75 0.38
CA ALA A 64 -16.27 0.16 1.47
C ALA A 64 -14.91 0.88 1.64
N ALA A 65 -14.24 1.22 0.53
CA ALA A 65 -12.99 1.99 0.54
C ALA A 65 -13.19 3.40 1.15
N ILE A 66 -14.25 4.09 0.76
CA ILE A 66 -14.61 5.41 1.31
C ILE A 66 -14.89 5.32 2.81
N ILE A 67 -15.66 4.33 3.25
CA ILE A 67 -15.95 4.11 4.67
C ILE A 67 -14.65 3.89 5.45
N LEU A 68 -13.72 3.09 4.91
CA LEU A 68 -12.41 2.88 5.54
C LEU A 68 -11.63 4.19 5.68
N ILE A 69 -11.54 4.99 4.61
CA ILE A 69 -10.81 6.27 4.62
C ILE A 69 -11.41 7.22 5.67
N LEU A 70 -12.74 7.34 5.73
CA LEU A 70 -13.43 8.16 6.71
C LEU A 70 -13.16 7.69 8.15
N LEU A 71 -13.25 6.39 8.39
CA LEU A 71 -13.03 5.77 9.70
C LEU A 71 -11.58 5.99 10.18
N LEU A 72 -10.59 5.71 9.33
CA LEU A 72 -9.19 5.92 9.67
C LEU A 72 -8.85 7.39 9.86
N SER A 73 -9.42 8.29 9.05
CA SER A 73 -9.25 9.73 9.22
C SER A 73 -9.83 10.21 10.54
N TRP A 74 -11.00 9.70 10.93
CA TRP A 74 -11.61 10.00 12.22
C TRP A 74 -10.78 9.47 13.40
N ILE A 75 -10.27 8.23 13.34
CA ILE A 75 -9.39 7.67 14.38
C ILE A 75 -8.12 8.52 14.51
N ASN A 76 -7.48 8.87 13.37
CA ASN A 76 -6.25 9.65 13.36
C ASN A 76 -6.46 11.09 13.87
N SER A 77 -7.66 11.66 13.76
CA SER A 77 -7.99 12.97 14.32
C SER A 77 -8.07 12.98 15.86
N LYS A 78 -8.23 11.80 16.52
CA LYS A 78 -8.38 11.68 17.97
C LYS A 78 -7.05 11.70 18.74
N GLY A 79 -5.92 11.61 18.06
CA GLY A 79 -4.61 11.80 18.68
C GLY A 79 -3.55 10.79 18.27
N LEU A 80 -2.30 11.24 18.37
CA LEU A 80 -1.10 10.50 17.99
C LEU A 80 -0.88 9.21 18.77
N LYS A 81 -1.19 9.19 20.07
CA LYS A 81 -0.94 8.03 20.93
C LYS A 81 -1.76 6.82 20.49
N LEU A 82 -3.04 7.03 20.18
CA LEU A 82 -3.92 5.97 19.69
C LEU A 82 -3.46 5.47 18.31
N GLY A 83 -3.12 6.40 17.41
CA GLY A 83 -2.60 6.05 16.09
C GLY A 83 -1.29 5.28 16.14
N ALA A 84 -0.35 5.67 16.97
CA ALA A 84 0.93 4.97 17.11
C ALA A 84 0.76 3.57 17.72
N TRP A 85 -0.12 3.41 18.70
CA TRP A 85 -0.42 2.10 19.28
C TRP A 85 -1.06 1.16 18.25
N LEU A 86 -2.04 1.66 17.51
CA LEU A 86 -2.70 0.90 16.45
C LEU A 86 -1.69 0.49 15.36
N GLY A 87 -0.87 1.43 14.90
CA GLY A 87 0.17 1.15 13.91
C GLY A 87 1.17 0.08 14.37
N THR A 88 1.59 0.13 15.64
CA THR A 88 2.50 -0.88 16.22
C THR A 88 1.83 -2.25 16.30
N ALA A 89 0.57 -2.31 16.75
CA ALA A 89 -0.17 -3.57 16.84
C ALA A 89 -0.34 -4.22 15.46
N ILE A 90 -0.71 -3.42 14.46
CA ILE A 90 -0.83 -3.90 13.07
C ILE A 90 0.52 -4.39 12.54
N LEU A 91 1.61 -3.64 12.76
CA LEU A 91 2.95 -4.04 12.33
C LEU A 91 3.36 -5.40 12.91
N LEU A 92 3.10 -5.62 14.21
CA LEU A 92 3.37 -6.91 14.85
C LEU A 92 2.55 -8.05 14.23
N LEU A 93 1.28 -7.82 13.91
CA LEU A 93 0.44 -8.80 13.21
C LEU A 93 0.95 -9.11 11.81
N VAL A 94 1.39 -8.08 11.06
CA VAL A 94 1.99 -8.27 9.73
C VAL A 94 3.28 -9.10 9.82
N PHE A 95 4.17 -8.80 10.76
CA PHE A 95 5.37 -9.60 10.98
C PHE A 95 5.04 -11.05 11.36
N ALA A 96 4.08 -11.27 12.26
CA ALA A 96 3.63 -12.61 12.62
C ALA A 96 3.12 -13.36 11.39
N GLY A 97 2.31 -12.71 10.53
CA GLY A 97 1.84 -13.29 9.28
C GLY A 97 2.97 -13.65 8.31
N LEU A 98 3.93 -12.73 8.10
CA LEU A 98 5.08 -12.98 7.22
C LEU A 98 5.96 -14.12 7.75
N PHE A 99 6.27 -14.12 9.05
CA PHE A 99 7.04 -15.22 9.66
C PHE A 99 6.31 -16.57 9.58
N THR A 100 4.98 -16.55 9.65
CA THR A 100 4.17 -17.75 9.42
C THR A 100 4.32 -18.26 7.99
N ILE A 101 4.22 -17.39 6.98
CA ILE A 101 4.42 -17.76 5.56
C ILE A 101 5.82 -18.30 5.33
N ILE A 102 6.85 -17.60 5.84
CA ILE A 102 8.25 -18.00 5.70
C ILE A 102 8.48 -19.36 6.40
N GLY A 103 8.07 -19.49 7.65
CA GLY A 103 8.27 -20.68 8.45
C GLY A 103 7.61 -21.91 7.82
N PHE A 104 6.31 -21.86 7.59
CA PHE A 104 5.59 -22.98 6.96
C PHE A 104 5.97 -23.18 5.50
N GLY A 105 6.21 -22.11 4.74
CA GLY A 105 6.62 -22.20 3.35
C GLY A 105 7.95 -22.91 3.16
N LEU A 106 8.96 -22.63 4.01
CA LEU A 106 10.29 -23.24 3.91
C LEU A 106 10.38 -24.62 4.59
N THR A 107 9.51 -24.92 5.55
CA THR A 107 9.51 -26.21 6.27
C THR A 107 8.48 -27.20 5.77
N SER A 108 7.62 -26.81 4.82
CA SER A 108 6.61 -27.71 4.26
C SER A 108 7.27 -28.87 3.50
N HIS A 109 6.61 -30.01 3.48
CA HIS A 109 7.10 -31.21 2.75
C HIS A 109 7.20 -30.97 1.23
N GLU A 110 6.43 -30.03 0.72
CA GLU A 110 6.39 -29.64 -0.70
C GLU A 110 7.50 -28.64 -1.08
N ALA A 111 8.21 -28.08 -0.08
CA ALA A 111 9.25 -27.07 -0.33
C ALA A 111 10.50 -27.70 -0.94
N ASN A 112 10.89 -27.19 -2.10
CA ASN A 112 12.11 -27.57 -2.77
C ASN A 112 13.06 -26.37 -2.89
N LEU A 113 13.99 -26.22 -1.94
CA LEU A 113 14.96 -25.13 -1.94
C LEU A 113 15.87 -25.15 -3.18
N HIS A 114 16.15 -26.32 -3.76
CA HIS A 114 16.91 -26.41 -5.01
C HIS A 114 16.18 -25.72 -6.16
N MET A 115 14.83 -25.77 -6.17
CA MET A 115 14.01 -25.10 -7.18
C MET A 115 14.12 -23.58 -7.06
N ALA A 116 14.18 -23.03 -5.83
CA ALA A 116 14.31 -21.60 -5.59
C ALA A 116 15.63 -21.01 -6.12
N PHE A 117 16.70 -21.81 -6.18
CA PHE A 117 18.03 -21.38 -6.64
C PHE A 117 18.44 -21.94 -7.99
N SER A 118 17.60 -22.79 -8.60
CA SER A 118 17.86 -23.30 -9.95
C SER A 118 17.46 -22.26 -11.00
N MET A 119 18.37 -22.00 -11.95
CA MET A 119 18.06 -21.21 -13.15
C MET A 119 17.21 -22.08 -14.10
N GLN A 120 15.93 -22.28 -13.79
CA GLN A 120 15.00 -22.90 -14.73
C GLN A 120 14.53 -21.83 -15.72
N THR A 121 15.19 -21.76 -16.86
CA THR A 121 14.69 -20.99 -18.00
C THR A 121 13.63 -21.80 -18.72
N THR A 122 12.36 -21.52 -18.48
CA THR A 122 11.24 -22.10 -19.21
C THR A 122 11.15 -21.58 -20.64
N ASN A 123 11.68 -20.41 -20.91
CA ASN A 123 11.77 -19.82 -22.25
C ASN A 123 13.21 -19.36 -22.49
N SER A 124 13.79 -19.80 -23.58
CA SER A 124 15.13 -19.41 -24.07
C SER A 124 15.23 -17.94 -24.52
N GLN A 125 14.40 -17.08 -23.98
CA GLN A 125 14.47 -15.63 -24.28
C GLN A 125 15.64 -15.03 -23.49
N PRO A 126 16.56 -14.35 -24.16
CA PRO A 126 17.69 -13.71 -23.49
C PRO A 126 17.16 -12.64 -22.51
N ILE A 127 17.80 -12.54 -21.34
CA ILE A 127 17.53 -11.46 -20.41
C ILE A 127 17.83 -10.14 -21.11
N THR A 128 16.79 -9.35 -21.36
CA THR A 128 16.91 -8.04 -21.98
C THR A 128 17.07 -6.96 -20.92
N ILE A 129 17.83 -5.92 -21.25
CA ILE A 129 17.97 -4.73 -20.38
C ILE A 129 16.60 -4.13 -20.09
N SER A 130 15.70 -4.08 -21.08
CA SER A 130 14.32 -3.62 -20.90
C SER A 130 13.54 -4.46 -19.88
N GLY A 131 13.67 -5.80 -19.93
CA GLY A 131 13.03 -6.69 -18.94
C GLY A 131 13.55 -6.47 -17.52
N MET A 132 14.86 -6.23 -17.35
CA MET A 132 15.44 -5.86 -16.06
C MET A 132 14.86 -4.55 -15.52
N PHE A 133 14.76 -3.51 -16.37
CA PHE A 133 14.16 -2.24 -15.96
C PHE A 133 12.69 -2.39 -15.57
N THR A 134 11.90 -3.17 -16.30
CA THR A 134 10.50 -3.44 -15.96
C THR A 134 10.38 -4.13 -14.60
N ALA A 135 11.21 -5.13 -14.33
CA ALA A 135 11.24 -5.81 -13.04
C ALA A 135 11.67 -4.86 -11.91
N MET A 136 12.64 -3.98 -12.14
CA MET A 136 13.06 -2.96 -11.18
C MET A 136 11.94 -1.95 -10.88
N LEU A 137 11.15 -1.53 -11.88
CA LEU A 137 10.02 -0.64 -11.69
C LEU A 137 8.94 -1.28 -10.81
N ALA A 138 8.63 -2.56 -11.02
CA ALA A 138 7.70 -3.30 -10.18
C ALA A 138 8.21 -3.42 -8.74
N ALA A 139 9.50 -3.71 -8.55
CA ALA A 139 10.14 -3.76 -7.23
C ALA A 139 10.15 -2.39 -6.55
N PHE A 140 10.31 -1.30 -7.30
CA PHE A 140 10.33 0.07 -6.76
C PHE A 140 9.06 0.40 -5.97
N TRP A 141 7.90 -0.03 -6.44
CA TRP A 141 6.65 0.12 -5.69
C TRP A 141 6.67 -0.60 -4.34
N ALA A 142 7.22 -1.81 -4.29
CA ALA A 142 7.31 -2.61 -3.06
C ALA A 142 8.20 -1.99 -1.98
N TYR A 143 9.16 -1.15 -2.38
CA TYR A 143 10.05 -0.41 -1.46
C TYR A 143 9.56 1.01 -1.16
N GLN A 144 8.41 1.42 -1.67
CA GLN A 144 7.88 2.77 -1.45
C GLN A 144 7.48 2.98 0.01
N GLY A 145 7.70 4.20 0.53
CA GLY A 145 7.27 4.61 1.87
C GLY A 145 8.40 4.90 2.86
N TRP A 146 9.63 4.47 2.60
CA TRP A 146 10.78 4.73 3.48
C TRP A 146 11.00 6.22 3.79
N ALA A 147 10.71 7.10 2.84
CA ALA A 147 10.87 8.54 2.98
C ALA A 147 9.81 9.17 3.91
N SER A 148 8.68 8.51 4.14
CA SER A 148 7.55 9.04 4.93
C SER A 148 7.91 9.29 6.40
N VAL A 149 8.94 8.62 6.93
CA VAL A 149 9.45 8.89 8.28
C VAL A 149 10.00 10.32 8.41
N GLY A 150 10.48 10.92 7.31
CA GLY A 150 10.91 12.31 7.26
C GLY A 150 9.79 13.31 7.57
N TYR A 151 8.53 12.97 7.24
CA TYR A 151 7.38 13.84 7.48
C TYR A 151 7.05 14.02 8.97
N ILE A 152 7.46 13.07 9.81
CA ILE A 152 7.30 13.13 11.27
C ILE A 152 8.58 13.55 12.00
N GLY A 153 9.59 14.01 11.26
CA GLY A 153 10.90 14.38 11.80
C GLY A 153 10.86 15.42 12.94
N GLY A 154 9.90 16.35 12.88
CA GLY A 154 9.68 17.34 13.95
C GLY A 154 9.18 16.77 15.28
N GLU A 155 8.70 15.54 15.32
CA GLU A 155 8.17 14.85 16.50
C GLU A 155 9.17 13.81 17.06
N ALA A 156 10.23 13.50 16.30
CA ALA A 156 11.21 12.49 16.67
C ALA A 156 12.24 13.04 17.66
N LYS A 157 12.50 12.32 18.76
CA LYS A 157 13.61 12.64 19.65
C LYS A 157 14.93 12.39 18.93
N ASN A 158 15.88 13.34 19.00
CA ASN A 158 17.19 13.25 18.33
C ASN A 158 17.06 12.88 16.84
N ALA A 159 16.16 13.56 16.11
CA ALA A 159 15.79 13.26 14.72
C ALA A 159 17.00 13.05 13.80
N ASN A 160 18.04 13.89 13.91
CA ASN A 160 19.26 13.83 13.09
C ASN A 160 20.01 12.50 13.19
N ARG A 161 19.87 11.77 14.30
CA ARG A 161 20.49 10.46 14.50
C ARG A 161 19.47 9.33 14.30
N ASN A 162 18.30 9.45 14.92
CA ASN A 162 17.35 8.34 15.01
C ASN A 162 16.65 8.08 13.68
N ILE A 163 16.41 9.11 12.86
CA ILE A 163 15.75 8.93 11.56
C ILE A 163 16.67 8.18 10.59
N PRO A 164 17.92 8.61 10.31
CA PRO A 164 18.79 7.86 9.39
C PRO A 164 19.06 6.42 9.84
N VAL A 165 19.29 6.22 11.15
CA VAL A 165 19.52 4.88 11.71
C VAL A 165 18.26 4.02 11.59
N GLY A 166 17.09 4.58 11.88
CA GLY A 166 15.81 3.89 11.75
C GLY A 166 15.51 3.48 10.31
N ILE A 167 15.77 4.36 9.34
CA ILE A 167 15.64 4.05 7.91
C ILE A 167 16.59 2.91 7.52
N ALA A 168 17.87 3.01 7.88
CA ALA A 168 18.87 2.00 7.51
C ALA A 168 18.49 0.61 8.06
N ILE A 169 18.14 0.52 9.34
CA ILE A 169 17.72 -0.73 9.97
C ILE A 169 16.41 -1.24 9.33
N GLY A 170 15.42 -0.35 9.15
CA GLY A 170 14.14 -0.70 8.56
C GLY A 170 14.27 -1.25 7.15
N VAL A 171 15.06 -0.59 6.29
CA VAL A 171 15.33 -1.04 4.92
C VAL A 171 16.03 -2.39 4.92
N PHE A 172 17.02 -2.59 5.79
CA PHE A 172 17.72 -3.89 5.91
C PHE A 172 16.77 -5.02 6.31
N ILE A 173 15.89 -4.79 7.30
CA ILE A 173 14.87 -5.77 7.73
C ILE A 173 13.92 -6.09 6.57
N VAL A 174 13.46 -5.07 5.84
CA VAL A 174 12.54 -5.26 4.69
C VAL A 174 13.22 -6.07 3.58
N ILE A 175 14.49 -5.77 3.25
CA ILE A 175 15.25 -6.55 2.26
C ILE A 175 15.35 -8.02 2.69
N ALA A 176 15.71 -8.28 3.95
CA ALA A 176 15.82 -9.63 4.48
C ALA A 176 14.47 -10.39 4.42
N LEU A 177 13.38 -9.74 4.81
CA LEU A 177 12.02 -10.30 4.75
C LEU A 177 11.59 -10.59 3.30
N TYR A 178 11.85 -9.68 2.37
CA TYR A 178 11.51 -9.88 0.97
C TYR A 178 12.29 -11.04 0.35
N LEU A 179 13.58 -11.16 0.66
CA LEU A 179 14.38 -12.30 0.20
C LEU A 179 13.83 -13.62 0.76
N LEU A 180 13.50 -13.67 2.06
CA LEU A 180 12.96 -14.88 2.69
C LEU A 180 11.59 -15.27 2.13
N VAL A 181 10.68 -14.31 1.99
CA VAL A 181 9.34 -14.56 1.42
C VAL A 181 9.43 -15.02 -0.04
N ASN A 182 10.26 -14.36 -0.86
CA ASN A 182 10.44 -14.78 -2.24
C ASN A 182 11.10 -16.17 -2.34
N THR A 183 12.07 -16.47 -1.47
CA THR A 183 12.65 -17.84 -1.39
C THR A 183 11.57 -18.85 -1.03
N ALA A 184 10.67 -18.56 -0.09
CA ALA A 184 9.55 -19.43 0.25
C ALA A 184 8.61 -19.64 -0.95
N TYR A 185 8.25 -18.59 -1.68
CA TYR A 185 7.40 -18.72 -2.87
C TYR A 185 8.07 -19.53 -3.97
N LEU A 186 9.34 -19.26 -4.27
CA LEU A 186 10.11 -19.98 -5.30
C LEU A 186 10.42 -21.43 -4.92
N SER A 187 10.43 -21.77 -3.63
CA SER A 187 10.56 -23.16 -3.18
C SER A 187 9.30 -23.98 -3.35
N LEU A 188 8.14 -23.32 -3.42
CA LEU A 188 6.80 -23.94 -3.51
C LEU A 188 6.24 -23.90 -4.93
N LEU A 189 6.49 -22.82 -5.67
CA LEU A 189 5.92 -22.58 -6.99
C LEU A 189 7.02 -22.56 -8.07
N PRO A 190 6.90 -23.34 -9.12
CA PRO A 190 7.80 -23.25 -10.27
C PRO A 190 7.57 -21.91 -11.00
N ILE A 191 8.62 -21.40 -11.65
CA ILE A 191 8.58 -20.12 -12.38
C ILE A 191 7.46 -20.07 -13.42
N SER A 192 7.20 -21.19 -14.09
CA SER A 192 6.10 -21.31 -15.06
C SER A 192 4.72 -21.04 -14.45
N SER A 193 4.49 -21.46 -13.22
CA SER A 193 3.25 -21.14 -12.50
C SER A 193 3.16 -19.66 -12.12
N LEU A 194 4.27 -19.05 -11.73
CA LEU A 194 4.34 -17.62 -11.43
C LEU A 194 4.09 -16.74 -12.68
N GLU A 195 4.58 -17.18 -13.86
CA GLU A 195 4.30 -16.52 -15.13
C GLU A 195 2.79 -16.56 -15.48
N LEU A 196 2.10 -17.68 -15.22
CA LEU A 196 0.67 -17.79 -15.42
C LEU A 196 -0.14 -16.92 -14.45
N ILE A 197 0.29 -16.85 -13.19
CA ILE A 197 -0.36 -16.03 -12.16
C ILE A 197 -0.24 -14.53 -12.49
N ASN A 198 0.83 -14.11 -13.12
CA ASN A 198 1.07 -12.70 -13.48
C ASN A 198 0.15 -12.20 -14.62
N GLN A 199 -0.67 -13.06 -15.22
CA GLN A 199 -1.65 -12.62 -16.20
C GLN A 199 -2.91 -12.02 -15.53
N PRO A 200 -3.52 -10.98 -16.10
CA PRO A 200 -4.71 -10.37 -15.55
C PRO A 200 -5.82 -11.39 -15.24
N GLY A 201 -6.28 -11.42 -14.00
CA GLY A 201 -7.36 -12.32 -13.55
C GLY A 201 -6.93 -13.66 -12.96
N ASN A 202 -5.64 -14.00 -12.94
CA ASN A 202 -5.17 -15.34 -12.53
C ASN A 202 -4.73 -15.47 -11.06
N GLY A 203 -4.95 -14.47 -10.21
CA GLY A 203 -4.73 -14.59 -8.78
C GLY A 203 -3.46 -13.88 -8.27
N ILE A 204 -3.08 -14.21 -7.04
CA ILE A 204 -1.96 -13.60 -6.31
C ILE A 204 -0.98 -14.71 -5.92
N ALA A 205 0.32 -14.53 -6.21
CA ALA A 205 1.37 -15.53 -5.93
C ALA A 205 1.38 -15.99 -4.46
N ALA A 206 1.15 -15.08 -3.51
CA ALA A 206 1.05 -15.40 -2.09
C ALA A 206 -0.09 -16.38 -1.78
N ILE A 207 -1.24 -16.23 -2.43
CA ILE A 207 -2.40 -17.10 -2.26
C ILE A 207 -2.07 -18.50 -2.79
N GLU A 208 -1.53 -18.58 -4.00
CA GLU A 208 -1.22 -19.86 -4.62
C GLU A 208 -0.11 -20.60 -3.86
N ALA A 209 0.91 -19.91 -3.37
CA ALA A 209 1.96 -20.52 -2.55
C ALA A 209 1.40 -21.10 -1.24
N VAL A 210 0.53 -20.36 -0.55
CA VAL A 210 -0.01 -20.79 0.75
C VAL A 210 -1.07 -21.88 0.59
N LYS A 211 -1.80 -21.91 -0.54
CA LYS A 211 -2.72 -23.00 -0.89
C LYS A 211 -2.04 -24.37 -0.94
N ILE A 212 -0.76 -24.45 -1.29
CA ILE A 212 -0.01 -25.70 -1.40
C ILE A 212 0.00 -26.45 -0.06
N PHE A 213 0.21 -25.74 1.04
CA PHE A 213 0.32 -26.38 2.36
C PHE A 213 -0.92 -26.21 3.26
N TRP A 214 -1.81 -25.23 3.02
CA TRP A 214 -3.01 -25.02 3.82
C TRP A 214 -4.32 -25.06 3.05
N GLY A 215 -4.28 -25.24 1.73
CA GLY A 215 -5.49 -25.31 0.90
C GLY A 215 -6.33 -24.03 1.03
N ARG A 216 -7.66 -24.19 1.14
CA ARG A 216 -8.61 -23.08 1.26
C ARG A 216 -8.42 -22.21 2.51
N SER A 217 -7.92 -22.79 3.60
CA SER A 217 -7.61 -22.02 4.83
C SER A 217 -6.45 -21.06 4.61
N GLY A 218 -5.51 -21.41 3.73
CA GLY A 218 -4.41 -20.55 3.32
C GLY A 218 -4.88 -19.32 2.53
N GLU A 219 -5.84 -19.50 1.64
CA GLU A 219 -6.47 -18.40 0.90
C GLU A 219 -7.10 -17.38 1.84
N LEU A 220 -7.90 -17.85 2.81
CA LEU A 220 -8.51 -16.98 3.81
C LEU A 220 -7.46 -16.28 4.69
N PHE A 221 -6.40 -16.99 5.08
CA PHE A 221 -5.29 -16.42 5.85
C PHE A 221 -4.61 -15.26 5.10
N ILE A 222 -4.28 -15.44 3.82
CA ILE A 222 -3.69 -14.39 3.01
C ILE A 222 -4.64 -13.22 2.82
N ALA A 223 -5.92 -13.47 2.55
CA ALA A 223 -6.91 -12.40 2.41
C ALA A 223 -7.02 -11.55 3.69
N ILE A 224 -7.04 -12.18 4.86
CA ILE A 224 -7.02 -11.48 6.16
C ILE A 224 -5.70 -10.71 6.35
N LEU A 225 -4.57 -11.29 5.97
CA LEU A 225 -3.27 -10.63 6.08
C LEU A 225 -3.19 -9.39 5.16
N ILE A 226 -3.74 -9.46 3.95
CA ILE A 226 -3.85 -8.30 3.04
C ILE A 226 -4.73 -7.22 3.68
N LEU A 227 -5.89 -7.58 4.27
CA LEU A 227 -6.75 -6.62 4.96
C LEU A 227 -5.99 -5.89 6.09
N ILE A 228 -5.28 -6.63 6.94
CA ILE A 228 -4.51 -6.05 8.05
C ILE A 228 -3.39 -5.15 7.54
N THR A 229 -2.67 -5.59 6.51
CA THR A 229 -1.54 -4.86 5.93
C THR A 229 -2.00 -3.56 5.28
N THR A 230 -3.03 -3.62 4.43
CA THR A 230 -3.55 -2.43 3.72
C THR A 230 -4.19 -1.43 4.66
N LEU A 231 -4.88 -1.90 5.71
CA LEU A 231 -5.39 -1.06 6.79
C LEU A 231 -4.25 -0.33 7.51
N GLY A 232 -3.17 -1.04 7.85
CA GLY A 232 -2.00 -0.47 8.51
C GLY A 232 -1.26 0.54 7.63
N CYS A 233 -1.01 0.21 6.38
CA CYS A 233 -0.38 1.12 5.42
C CYS A 233 -1.22 2.39 5.24
N ASN A 234 -2.54 2.24 5.08
CA ASN A 234 -3.44 3.37 4.90
C ASN A 234 -3.47 4.26 6.15
N HIS A 235 -3.55 3.64 7.34
CA HIS A 235 -3.50 4.35 8.62
C HIS A 235 -2.22 5.21 8.75
N VAL A 236 -1.04 4.63 8.49
CA VAL A 236 0.25 5.33 8.58
C VAL A 236 0.35 6.42 7.51
N THR A 237 -0.11 6.17 6.29
CA THR A 237 -0.11 7.15 5.21
C THR A 237 -0.94 8.38 5.57
N ILE A 238 -2.15 8.21 6.12
CA ILE A 238 -3.01 9.31 6.55
C ILE A 238 -2.33 10.14 7.65
N ILE A 239 -1.70 9.49 8.64
CA ILE A 239 -1.11 10.18 9.79
C ILE A 239 0.20 10.90 9.44
N THR A 240 0.95 10.42 8.45
CA THR A 240 2.23 11.01 8.04
C THR A 240 2.05 12.14 7.03
N SER A 241 1.22 11.92 6.00
CA SER A 241 1.04 12.89 4.91
C SER A 241 0.39 14.21 5.35
N CYS A 242 -0.54 14.18 6.30
CA CYS A 242 -1.19 15.40 6.80
C CYS A 242 -0.19 16.41 7.40
N ARG A 243 1.00 15.95 7.84
CA ARG A 243 2.05 16.82 8.38
C ARG A 243 2.77 17.63 7.31
N VAL A 244 2.88 17.09 6.10
CA VAL A 244 3.41 17.81 4.95
C VAL A 244 2.51 19.03 4.67
N TYR A 245 1.20 18.80 4.61
CA TYR A 245 0.22 19.86 4.32
C TYR A 245 0.15 20.89 5.45
N TYR A 246 0.27 20.44 6.69
CA TYR A 246 0.38 21.32 7.85
C TYR A 246 1.62 22.21 7.78
N ALA A 247 2.79 21.64 7.45
CA ALA A 247 4.03 22.40 7.30
C ALA A 247 3.92 23.43 6.16
N MET A 248 3.38 23.02 5.00
CA MET A 248 3.12 23.94 3.89
C MET A 248 2.16 25.06 4.28
N ALA A 249 1.11 24.77 5.05
CA ALA A 249 0.13 25.75 5.49
C ALA A 249 0.75 26.77 6.47
N LYS A 250 1.73 26.36 7.29
CA LYS A 250 2.51 27.26 8.15
C LYS A 250 3.35 28.26 7.34
N GLU A 251 3.93 27.81 6.24
CA GLU A 251 4.71 28.65 5.32
C GLU A 251 3.81 29.47 4.36
N GLY A 252 2.49 29.39 4.49
CA GLY A 252 1.54 30.09 3.61
C GLY A 252 1.41 29.51 2.20
N LEU A 253 1.88 28.27 1.98
CA LEU A 253 1.91 27.58 0.69
C LEU A 253 0.75 26.59 0.51
N PHE A 254 -0.16 26.48 1.47
CA PHE A 254 -1.33 25.62 1.46
C PHE A 254 -2.53 26.29 2.11
N PHE A 255 -3.69 25.64 2.16
CA PHE A 255 -4.90 26.19 2.74
C PHE A 255 -4.68 26.64 4.20
N LYS A 256 -5.11 27.86 4.52
CA LYS A 256 -4.90 28.46 5.87
C LYS A 256 -5.50 27.62 7.00
N SER A 257 -6.62 26.93 6.76
CA SER A 257 -7.26 26.03 7.73
C SER A 257 -6.37 24.85 8.15
N ALA A 258 -5.53 24.36 7.25
CA ALA A 258 -4.67 23.21 7.48
C ALA A 258 -3.55 23.46 8.54
N ARG A 259 -3.26 24.73 8.89
CA ARG A 259 -2.27 25.09 9.93
C ARG A 259 -2.77 24.97 11.37
N GLN A 260 -4.05 24.64 11.57
CA GLN A 260 -4.65 24.55 12.89
C GLN A 260 -4.44 23.15 13.48
N LEU A 261 -4.01 23.11 14.73
CA LEU A 261 -3.95 21.89 15.53
C LEU A 261 -5.19 21.79 16.42
N ASN A 262 -5.72 20.59 16.57
CA ASN A 262 -6.79 20.33 17.51
C ASN A 262 -6.25 20.18 18.95
N LYS A 263 -7.14 19.92 19.94
CA LYS A 263 -6.77 19.73 21.36
C LYS A 263 -5.81 18.55 21.61
N HIS A 264 -5.62 17.69 20.63
CA HIS A 264 -4.70 16.54 20.68
C HIS A 264 -3.39 16.81 19.93
N ALA A 265 -3.10 18.06 19.56
CA ALA A 265 -1.95 18.47 18.76
C ALA A 265 -1.85 17.79 17.39
N VAL A 266 -3.01 17.44 16.78
CA VAL A 266 -3.10 16.83 15.46
C VAL A 266 -3.63 17.87 14.46
N PRO A 267 -3.08 17.93 13.23
CA PRO A 267 -3.57 18.82 12.17
C PRO A 267 -4.85 18.26 11.54
N GLU A 268 -5.94 18.32 12.29
CA GLU A 268 -7.23 17.69 11.94
C GLU A 268 -7.77 18.17 10.59
N ASN A 269 -7.68 19.48 10.32
CA ASN A 269 -8.13 20.02 9.04
C ASN A 269 -7.32 19.49 7.86
N SER A 270 -6.01 19.27 8.03
CA SER A 270 -5.19 18.63 7.01
C SER A 270 -5.62 17.19 6.73
N ILE A 271 -5.99 16.44 7.78
CA ILE A 271 -6.53 15.08 7.64
C ILE A 271 -7.82 15.09 6.85
N TRP A 272 -8.77 15.98 7.18
CA TRP A 272 -10.05 16.01 6.50
C TRP A 272 -9.96 16.50 5.05
N ILE A 273 -9.09 17.47 4.75
CA ILE A 273 -8.85 17.94 3.37
C ILE A 273 -8.32 16.79 2.50
N GLN A 274 -7.32 16.05 2.96
CA GLN A 274 -6.81 14.90 2.22
C GLN A 274 -7.83 13.75 2.13
N CYS A 275 -8.63 13.53 3.20
CA CYS A 275 -9.68 12.53 3.23
C CYS A 275 -10.73 12.77 2.13
N ILE A 276 -11.22 14.01 2.03
CA ILE A 276 -12.20 14.39 1.00
C ILE A 276 -11.62 14.16 -0.39
N TRP A 277 -10.37 14.60 -0.62
CA TRP A 277 -9.72 14.44 -1.92
C TRP A 277 -9.47 12.96 -2.25
N ALA A 278 -9.04 12.15 -1.29
CA ALA A 278 -8.87 10.71 -1.48
C ALA A 278 -10.21 10.02 -1.81
N CYS A 279 -11.32 10.39 -1.18
CA CYS A 279 -12.65 9.88 -1.53
C CYS A 279 -13.05 10.23 -2.98
N VAL A 280 -12.73 11.44 -3.45
CA VAL A 280 -12.94 11.83 -4.85
C VAL A 280 -12.10 10.94 -5.79
N LEU A 281 -10.84 10.67 -5.45
CA LEU A 281 -9.97 9.80 -6.24
C LEU A 281 -10.47 8.35 -6.29
N VAL A 282 -11.01 7.80 -5.19
CA VAL A 282 -11.65 6.47 -5.19
C VAL A 282 -12.80 6.41 -6.20
N LEU A 283 -13.60 7.46 -6.31
CA LEU A 283 -14.71 7.50 -7.27
C LEU A 283 -14.22 7.68 -8.71
N SER A 284 -13.10 8.36 -8.91
CA SER A 284 -12.60 8.71 -10.25
C SER A 284 -11.85 7.59 -10.96
N GLY A 285 -11.21 6.66 -10.24
CA GLY A 285 -10.31 5.68 -10.84
C GLY A 285 -10.45 4.25 -10.33
N THR A 286 -9.74 3.34 -10.99
CA THR A 286 -9.47 1.98 -10.52
C THR A 286 -8.13 1.94 -9.78
N PHE A 287 -7.84 0.82 -9.12
CA PHE A 287 -6.55 0.61 -8.45
C PHE A 287 -5.36 0.84 -9.39
N ASP A 288 -5.39 0.24 -10.59
CA ASP A 288 -4.30 0.35 -11.56
C ASP A 288 -4.07 1.80 -12.00
N GLN A 289 -5.15 2.53 -12.32
CA GLN A 289 -5.04 3.94 -12.71
C GLN A 289 -4.44 4.81 -11.59
N LEU A 290 -4.83 4.56 -10.34
CA LEU A 290 -4.31 5.30 -9.19
C LEU A 290 -2.82 4.98 -8.95
N THR A 291 -2.42 3.72 -9.07
CA THR A 291 -1.02 3.31 -8.89
C THR A 291 -0.12 3.83 -10.01
N ASP A 292 -0.57 3.80 -11.27
CA ASP A 292 0.16 4.36 -12.41
C ASP A 292 0.41 5.87 -12.22
N MET A 293 -0.61 6.61 -11.78
CA MET A 293 -0.46 8.05 -11.47
C MET A 293 0.58 8.29 -10.36
N ILE A 294 0.59 7.45 -9.32
CA ILE A 294 1.54 7.57 -8.22
C ILE A 294 2.96 7.28 -8.71
N ILE A 295 3.16 6.19 -9.44
CA ILE A 295 4.47 5.79 -9.96
C ILE A 295 5.02 6.89 -10.86
N PHE A 296 4.22 7.41 -11.79
CA PHE A 296 4.60 8.52 -12.67
C PHE A 296 5.02 9.76 -11.86
N ALA A 297 4.21 10.17 -10.88
CA ALA A 297 4.50 11.35 -10.08
C ALA A 297 5.75 11.18 -9.22
N ILE A 298 5.94 10.01 -8.60
CA ILE A 298 7.12 9.74 -7.76
C ILE A 298 8.39 9.70 -8.61
N PHE A 299 8.35 9.06 -9.76
CA PHE A 299 9.51 8.97 -10.66
C PHE A 299 10.06 10.34 -11.09
N PHE A 300 9.21 11.37 -11.09
CA PHE A 300 9.63 12.75 -11.39
C PHE A 300 10.43 13.40 -10.25
N TYR A 301 10.31 12.90 -9.01
CA TYR A 301 10.92 13.52 -7.81
C TYR A 301 12.06 12.70 -7.20
N TYR A 302 12.25 11.45 -7.62
CA TYR A 302 13.31 10.55 -7.16
C TYR A 302 14.35 10.34 -8.26
#